data_2fd9ec82fd219e31275644377ea78656
#
_entry.id   2fd9ec82fd219e31275644377ea78656
#
_cell.length_a   1.000
_cell.length_b   1.000
_cell.length_c   1.000
_cell.angle_alpha   90.00
_cell.angle_beta   90.00
_cell.angle_gamma   90.00
#
_symmetry.space_group_name_H-M   'P 1'
#
loop_
_entity.id
_entity.type
_entity.pdbx_description
1 polymer ?
#
loop_
_entity_poly.entity_id
_entity_poly.type
_entity_poly.pdbx_seq_one_letter_code
_entity_poly.pdbx_strand_id
1 'polypeptide(L)'
;VVPSEERIGSVVLLLADGSVDGAPSFEARTVLNGVARVSDVSAADLDGDGDLDLAVAMFGLYKTGGALWLERRPDGRYKRHVIVQRNGVSHVPVADFDGDGRTDVLVLISQEHEELLLLVGRGRGRFEPYPLFAGPHPMFGLSGCEVCDLDGDGDLDVLFANGDALDQDPHPKPWHGAHWLENRTEPGGRPQFTHHELVRFPGAYSAVPGDLDGDGDLDVVVTSMLNRWDQPDRQSLIWLENAGVGAFVPHPVDTAPASLVCAEVDDLDGDGRAAVLAGGLHLMPPVHALGRVPAWFQRAPSGPR
;
A
#
# COMPACT_ATOMS: atom_id res chain seq x y z
N VAL A 1 -1.90 10.38 -30.52
CA VAL A 1 -1.06 9.17 -30.47
C VAL A 1 -0.39 9.17 -29.13
N VAL A 2 -0.78 8.26 -28.24
CA VAL A 2 -0.12 8.07 -26.94
C VAL A 2 1.27 7.53 -27.23
N PRO A 3 2.35 8.13 -26.69
CA PRO A 3 3.70 7.62 -26.88
C PRO A 3 3.80 6.13 -26.55
N SER A 4 4.60 5.37 -27.30
CA SER A 4 4.74 3.92 -27.10
C SER A 4 5.24 3.55 -25.69
N GLU A 5 5.94 4.46 -25.05
CA GLU A 5 6.44 4.32 -23.67
C GLU A 5 5.34 4.30 -22.59
N GLU A 6 4.13 4.78 -22.90
CA GLU A 6 2.99 4.75 -21.95
C GLU A 6 2.16 3.46 -22.02
N ARG A 7 2.53 2.50 -22.86
CA ARG A 7 1.84 1.20 -23.02
C ARG A 7 2.72 0.00 -22.69
N ILE A 8 3.55 0.14 -21.69
CA ILE A 8 4.48 -0.90 -21.24
C ILE A 8 3.91 -1.77 -20.11
N GLY A 9 2.75 -1.38 -19.55
CA GLY A 9 2.12 -2.11 -18.43
C GLY A 9 1.56 -3.46 -18.89
N SER A 10 1.79 -4.46 -18.06
CA SER A 10 1.25 -5.82 -18.23
C SER A 10 0.94 -6.44 -16.88
N VAL A 11 0.02 -7.41 -16.87
CA VAL A 11 -0.24 -8.31 -15.74
C VAL A 11 0.01 -9.73 -16.21
N VAL A 12 0.84 -10.46 -15.45
CA VAL A 12 1.22 -11.84 -15.72
C VAL A 12 0.87 -12.69 -14.51
N LEU A 13 0.12 -13.76 -14.73
CA LEU A 13 -0.11 -14.80 -13.74
C LEU A 13 1.01 -15.83 -13.81
N LEU A 14 1.54 -16.21 -12.67
CA LEU A 14 2.44 -17.34 -12.53
C LEU A 14 1.64 -18.49 -11.92
N LEU A 15 1.29 -19.47 -12.74
CA LEU A 15 0.48 -20.62 -12.34
C LEU A 15 1.42 -21.75 -11.97
N ALA A 16 1.31 -22.26 -10.73
CA ALA A 16 2.08 -23.42 -10.32
C ALA A 16 1.68 -24.63 -11.16
N ASP A 17 2.63 -25.23 -11.86
CA ASP A 17 2.43 -26.37 -12.75
C ASP A 17 3.16 -27.64 -12.29
N GLY A 18 3.76 -27.61 -11.11
CA GLY A 18 4.44 -28.75 -10.51
C GLY A 18 5.74 -28.35 -9.80
N SER A 19 6.72 -29.25 -9.84
CA SER A 19 8.07 -28.99 -9.36
C SER A 19 9.12 -29.63 -10.28
N VAL A 20 10.26 -28.97 -10.45
CA VAL A 20 11.44 -29.45 -11.15
C VAL A 20 12.59 -29.51 -10.15
N ASP A 21 13.20 -30.68 -9.99
CA ASP A 21 14.30 -30.93 -9.04
C ASP A 21 14.01 -30.47 -7.58
N GLY A 22 12.71 -30.59 -7.16
CA GLY A 22 12.26 -30.19 -5.84
C GLY A 22 11.97 -28.69 -5.67
N ALA A 23 12.17 -27.87 -6.69
CA ALA A 23 11.78 -26.46 -6.71
C ALA A 23 10.42 -26.30 -7.41
N PRO A 24 9.54 -25.39 -6.95
CA PRO A 24 8.28 -25.11 -7.63
C PRO A 24 8.52 -24.60 -9.05
N SER A 25 7.75 -25.09 -10.02
CA SER A 25 7.74 -24.58 -11.38
C SER A 25 6.44 -23.85 -11.68
N PHE A 26 6.51 -22.88 -12.61
CA PHE A 26 5.40 -21.99 -12.92
C PHE A 26 5.25 -21.81 -14.44
N GLU A 27 4.02 -21.88 -14.91
CA GLU A 27 3.62 -21.41 -16.24
C GLU A 27 3.27 -19.91 -16.16
N ALA A 28 3.92 -19.09 -17.00
CA ALA A 28 3.64 -17.67 -17.09
C ALA A 28 2.52 -17.39 -18.11
N ARG A 29 1.45 -16.73 -17.69
CA ARG A 29 0.32 -16.38 -18.54
C ARG A 29 0.03 -14.88 -18.48
N THR A 30 0.24 -14.16 -19.56
CA THR A 30 -0.11 -12.75 -19.68
C THR A 30 -1.63 -12.59 -19.79
N VAL A 31 -2.25 -11.87 -18.85
CA VAL A 31 -3.71 -11.61 -18.81
C VAL A 31 -4.07 -10.19 -19.22
N LEU A 32 -3.12 -9.26 -19.12
CA LEU A 32 -3.27 -7.87 -19.57
C LEU A 32 -1.93 -7.40 -20.16
N ASN A 33 -1.97 -6.65 -21.25
CA ASN A 33 -0.80 -6.00 -21.82
C ASN A 33 -1.16 -4.72 -22.59
N GLY A 34 -0.14 -3.92 -22.93
CA GLY A 34 -0.31 -2.73 -23.76
C GLY A 34 -1.15 -1.63 -23.10
N VAL A 35 -1.15 -1.59 -21.77
CA VAL A 35 -1.81 -0.56 -20.95
C VAL A 35 -0.79 0.41 -20.38
N ALA A 36 -1.25 1.43 -19.65
CA ALA A 36 -0.39 2.29 -18.87
C ALA A 36 0.39 1.48 -17.82
N ARG A 37 1.39 2.09 -17.22
CA ARG A 37 2.23 1.47 -16.19
C ARG A 37 1.36 0.91 -15.05
N VAL A 38 1.36 -0.41 -14.91
CA VAL A 38 0.71 -1.09 -13.79
C VAL A 38 1.57 -0.88 -12.54
N SER A 39 0.97 -0.41 -11.47
CA SER A 39 1.60 -0.13 -10.18
C SER A 39 1.20 -1.14 -9.11
N ASP A 40 -0.03 -1.68 -9.19
CA ASP A 40 -0.54 -2.62 -8.21
C ASP A 40 -1.59 -3.55 -8.81
N VAL A 41 -1.75 -4.75 -8.22
CA VAL A 41 -2.75 -5.75 -8.60
C VAL A 41 -3.22 -6.50 -7.36
N SER A 42 -4.53 -6.48 -7.11
CA SER A 42 -5.18 -7.26 -6.06
C SER A 42 -6.14 -8.29 -6.64
N ALA A 43 -6.25 -9.45 -6.01
CA ALA A 43 -7.11 -10.55 -6.45
C ALA A 43 -8.24 -10.81 -5.45
N ALA A 44 -9.49 -10.81 -5.92
CA ALA A 44 -10.68 -11.14 -5.14
C ALA A 44 -11.84 -11.50 -6.06
N ASP A 45 -12.90 -12.07 -5.50
CA ASP A 45 -14.19 -12.21 -6.18
C ASP A 45 -14.92 -10.85 -6.14
N LEU A 46 -14.88 -10.11 -7.25
CA LEU A 46 -15.41 -8.74 -7.34
C LEU A 46 -16.85 -8.68 -7.83
N ASP A 47 -17.40 -9.77 -8.33
CA ASP A 47 -18.79 -9.80 -8.81
C ASP A 47 -19.70 -10.81 -8.09
N GLY A 48 -19.13 -11.66 -7.24
CA GLY A 48 -19.85 -12.63 -6.43
C GLY A 48 -20.14 -13.93 -7.17
N ASP A 49 -19.37 -14.29 -8.21
CA ASP A 49 -19.56 -15.53 -8.98
C ASP A 49 -18.71 -16.71 -8.47
N GLY A 50 -17.82 -16.47 -7.52
CA GLY A 50 -16.94 -17.46 -6.88
C GLY A 50 -15.60 -17.64 -7.56
N ASP A 51 -15.32 -16.96 -8.68
CA ASP A 51 -14.03 -16.95 -9.35
C ASP A 51 -13.19 -15.74 -8.91
N LEU A 52 -11.85 -15.88 -8.84
CA LEU A 52 -10.96 -14.75 -8.54
C LEU A 52 -10.79 -13.85 -9.75
N ASP A 53 -11.21 -12.63 -9.60
CA ASP A 53 -10.96 -11.49 -10.48
C ASP A 53 -9.70 -10.74 -10.09
N LEU A 54 -9.32 -9.71 -10.87
CA LEU A 54 -8.20 -8.84 -10.54
C LEU A 54 -8.62 -7.37 -10.58
N ALA A 55 -8.35 -6.64 -9.49
CA ALA A 55 -8.29 -5.19 -9.50
C ALA A 55 -6.88 -4.77 -9.95
N VAL A 56 -6.75 -3.81 -10.85
CA VAL A 56 -5.46 -3.40 -11.44
C VAL A 56 -5.33 -1.89 -11.38
N ALA A 57 -4.32 -1.39 -10.69
CA ALA A 57 -3.93 0.02 -10.69
C ALA A 57 -3.05 0.33 -11.90
N MET A 58 -3.41 1.39 -12.62
CA MET A 58 -2.60 1.93 -13.71
C MET A 58 -2.24 3.37 -13.40
N PHE A 59 -0.98 3.63 -13.10
CA PHE A 59 -0.52 4.96 -12.72
C PHE A 59 -0.76 5.98 -13.84
N GLY A 60 -0.36 5.65 -15.05
CA GLY A 60 -0.61 6.43 -16.27
C GLY A 60 -0.08 7.87 -16.24
N LEU A 61 -0.01 8.45 -17.41
CA LEU A 61 0.27 9.87 -17.61
C LEU A 61 -0.80 10.48 -18.52
N TYR A 62 -1.13 11.75 -18.33
CA TYR A 62 -2.07 12.56 -19.13
C TYR A 62 -3.53 12.09 -19.13
N LYS A 63 -3.89 10.92 -19.45
CA LYS A 63 -5.28 10.36 -19.48
C LYS A 63 -5.25 8.85 -19.66
N THR A 64 -4.12 8.23 -19.37
CA THR A 64 -3.93 6.79 -19.57
C THR A 64 -4.06 5.99 -18.29
N GLY A 65 -4.08 6.67 -17.12
CA GLY A 65 -4.24 6.07 -15.81
C GLY A 65 -5.67 5.66 -15.48
N GLY A 66 -5.81 4.83 -14.45
CA GLY A 66 -7.10 4.39 -13.95
C GLY A 66 -7.03 3.10 -13.17
N ALA A 67 -8.16 2.66 -12.65
CA ALA A 67 -8.32 1.32 -12.11
C ALA A 67 -9.16 0.47 -13.05
N LEU A 68 -8.72 -0.78 -13.23
CA LEU A 68 -9.42 -1.79 -13.99
C LEU A 68 -9.91 -2.89 -13.07
N TRP A 69 -11.04 -3.48 -13.43
CA TRP A 69 -11.45 -4.80 -13.04
C TRP A 69 -11.28 -5.75 -14.22
N LEU A 70 -10.52 -6.82 -14.02
CA LEU A 70 -10.37 -7.91 -14.97
C LEU A 70 -11.26 -9.06 -14.47
N GLU A 71 -12.46 -9.16 -15.05
CA GLU A 71 -13.46 -10.20 -14.76
C GLU A 71 -12.96 -11.53 -15.33
N ARG A 72 -12.77 -12.52 -14.49
CA ARG A 72 -12.45 -13.88 -14.93
C ARG A 72 -13.67 -14.52 -15.56
N ARG A 73 -13.47 -15.20 -16.66
CA ARG A 73 -14.53 -15.90 -17.40
C ARG A 73 -14.39 -17.41 -17.25
N PRO A 74 -15.49 -18.19 -17.38
CA PRO A 74 -15.46 -19.64 -17.29
C PRO A 74 -14.47 -20.33 -18.25
N ASP A 75 -14.10 -19.67 -19.36
CA ASP A 75 -13.08 -20.15 -20.31
C ASP A 75 -11.64 -19.81 -19.86
N GLY A 76 -11.50 -19.21 -18.66
CA GLY A 76 -10.23 -18.80 -18.06
C GLY A 76 -9.61 -17.55 -18.69
N ARG A 77 -10.31 -16.84 -19.57
CA ARG A 77 -9.90 -15.51 -20.05
C ARG A 77 -10.38 -14.43 -19.09
N TYR A 78 -9.81 -13.24 -19.24
CA TYR A 78 -10.19 -12.07 -18.49
C TYR A 78 -10.86 -11.04 -19.41
N LYS A 79 -12.01 -10.52 -18.94
CA LYS A 79 -12.71 -9.39 -19.58
C LYS A 79 -12.39 -8.11 -18.84
N ARG A 80 -11.95 -7.10 -19.56
CA ARG A 80 -11.55 -5.81 -19.00
C ARG A 80 -12.75 -4.90 -18.82
N HIS A 81 -12.85 -4.29 -17.62
CA HIS A 81 -13.76 -3.20 -17.28
C HIS A 81 -12.96 -2.04 -16.70
N VAL A 82 -13.30 -0.82 -17.05
CA VAL A 82 -12.74 0.39 -16.44
C VAL A 82 -13.64 0.77 -15.28
N ILE A 83 -13.12 0.77 -14.04
CA ILE A 83 -13.89 1.15 -12.84
C ILE A 83 -13.55 2.57 -12.38
N VAL A 84 -12.32 3.06 -12.63
CA VAL A 84 -11.93 4.45 -12.44
C VAL A 84 -11.10 4.92 -13.63
N GLN A 85 -11.35 6.13 -14.11
CA GLN A 85 -10.57 6.77 -15.18
C GLN A 85 -9.92 8.05 -14.65
N ARG A 86 -8.77 7.91 -13.98
CA ARG A 86 -7.97 9.01 -13.42
C ARG A 86 -6.49 8.65 -13.46
N ASN A 87 -5.62 9.64 -13.67
CA ASN A 87 -4.17 9.44 -13.57
C ASN A 87 -3.75 9.26 -12.11
N GLY A 88 -2.59 8.65 -11.91
CA GLY A 88 -1.99 8.51 -10.59
C GLY A 88 -2.61 7.42 -9.71
N VAL A 89 -3.41 6.49 -10.25
CA VAL A 89 -3.85 5.34 -9.48
C VAL A 89 -2.64 4.47 -9.18
N SER A 90 -2.24 4.41 -7.90
CA SER A 90 -1.03 3.70 -7.46
C SER A 90 -1.34 2.41 -6.71
N HIS A 91 -2.44 2.33 -5.93
CA HIS A 91 -2.85 1.15 -5.18
C HIS A 91 -4.33 0.85 -5.35
N VAL A 92 -4.68 -0.45 -5.28
CA VAL A 92 -6.06 -0.98 -5.38
C VAL A 92 -6.30 -2.13 -4.39
N PRO A 93 -6.06 -1.97 -3.09
CA PRO A 93 -6.37 -3.02 -2.13
C PRO A 93 -7.87 -3.33 -2.12
N VAL A 94 -8.20 -4.58 -1.82
CA VAL A 94 -9.57 -5.10 -1.84
C VAL A 94 -9.92 -5.72 -0.49
N ALA A 95 -11.10 -5.38 0.02
CA ALA A 95 -11.63 -5.93 1.27
C ALA A 95 -13.15 -5.69 1.33
N ASP A 96 -13.81 -6.22 2.35
CA ASP A 96 -15.20 -5.89 2.70
C ASP A 96 -15.15 -4.78 3.79
N PHE A 97 -15.24 -3.51 3.38
CA PHE A 97 -15.11 -2.38 4.28
C PHE A 97 -16.44 -2.00 4.97
N ASP A 98 -17.58 -2.36 4.36
CA ASP A 98 -18.91 -2.05 4.95
C ASP A 98 -19.56 -3.27 5.63
N GLY A 99 -18.86 -4.41 5.72
CA GLY A 99 -19.34 -5.61 6.41
C GLY A 99 -20.58 -6.25 5.77
N ASP A 100 -20.82 -6.03 4.48
CA ASP A 100 -22.00 -6.54 3.79
C ASP A 100 -21.77 -7.91 3.11
N GLY A 101 -20.55 -8.46 3.21
CA GLY A 101 -20.12 -9.73 2.65
C GLY A 101 -19.74 -9.66 1.18
N ARG A 102 -19.57 -8.48 0.61
CA ARG A 102 -19.10 -8.25 -0.77
C ARG A 102 -17.76 -7.54 -0.78
N THR A 103 -16.97 -7.83 -1.78
CA THR A 103 -15.67 -7.18 -1.93
C THR A 103 -15.82 -5.76 -2.46
N ASP A 104 -15.17 -4.83 -1.76
CA ASP A 104 -14.97 -3.43 -2.17
C ASP A 104 -13.56 -3.24 -2.74
N VAL A 105 -13.32 -2.13 -3.41
CA VAL A 105 -12.02 -1.74 -3.93
C VAL A 105 -11.66 -0.36 -3.41
N LEU A 106 -10.61 -0.26 -2.60
CA LEU A 106 -10.03 1.03 -2.26
C LEU A 106 -9.07 1.45 -3.40
N VAL A 107 -9.16 2.70 -3.82
CA VAL A 107 -8.33 3.26 -4.90
C VAL A 107 -7.54 4.43 -4.35
N LEU A 108 -6.21 4.31 -4.28
CA LEU A 108 -5.33 5.41 -3.95
C LEU A 108 -4.92 6.14 -5.23
N ILE A 109 -5.14 7.45 -5.28
CA ILE A 109 -4.84 8.33 -6.41
C ILE A 109 -3.82 9.36 -5.94
N SER A 110 -2.57 9.24 -6.40
CA SER A 110 -1.41 10.01 -5.95
C SER A 110 -0.94 11.07 -6.95
N GLN A 111 -1.77 11.44 -7.94
CA GLN A 111 -1.48 12.55 -8.85
C GLN A 111 -2.70 13.42 -9.10
N GLU A 112 -2.50 14.73 -9.16
CA GLU A 112 -3.51 15.75 -9.45
C GLU A 112 -4.62 15.87 -8.39
N HIS A 113 -5.09 14.75 -7.85
CA HIS A 113 -6.25 14.68 -6.95
C HIS A 113 -5.89 14.34 -5.51
N GLU A 114 -4.82 13.56 -5.26
CA GLU A 114 -4.39 13.13 -3.92
C GLU A 114 -5.60 12.61 -3.11
N GLU A 115 -6.18 11.49 -3.53
CA GLU A 115 -7.47 11.01 -3.04
C GLU A 115 -7.44 9.53 -2.68
N LEU A 116 -8.13 9.16 -1.61
CA LEU A 116 -8.54 7.79 -1.31
C LEU A 116 -10.03 7.66 -1.63
N LEU A 117 -10.34 6.83 -2.61
CA LEU A 117 -11.69 6.59 -3.13
C LEU A 117 -12.08 5.14 -2.86
N LEU A 118 -13.11 4.90 -2.05
CA LEU A 118 -13.69 3.58 -1.86
C LEU A 118 -14.75 3.32 -2.93
N LEU A 119 -14.64 2.22 -3.64
CA LEU A 119 -15.64 1.69 -4.56
C LEU A 119 -16.37 0.54 -3.85
N VAL A 120 -17.51 0.82 -3.28
CA VAL A 120 -18.31 -0.17 -2.55
C VAL A 120 -18.98 -1.13 -3.52
N GLY A 121 -18.75 -2.43 -3.32
CA GLY A 121 -19.29 -3.50 -4.12
C GLY A 121 -20.82 -3.65 -3.95
N ARG A 122 -21.56 -3.57 -5.04
CA ARG A 122 -23.04 -3.77 -5.04
C ARG A 122 -23.43 -5.07 -5.75
N GLY A 123 -22.45 -5.97 -5.89
CA GLY A 123 -22.59 -7.26 -6.54
C GLY A 123 -22.74 -7.18 -8.07
N ARG A 124 -22.44 -8.27 -8.76
CA ARG A 124 -22.43 -8.38 -10.22
C ARG A 124 -21.55 -7.33 -10.88
N GLY A 125 -20.36 -7.04 -10.28
CA GLY A 125 -19.38 -6.09 -10.78
C GLY A 125 -19.87 -4.64 -10.83
N ARG A 126 -20.81 -4.25 -9.99
CA ARG A 126 -21.27 -2.87 -9.83
C ARG A 126 -20.63 -2.27 -8.60
N PHE A 127 -20.08 -1.07 -8.75
CA PHE A 127 -19.42 -0.34 -7.68
C PHE A 127 -20.06 1.03 -7.49
N GLU A 128 -20.18 1.45 -6.23
CA GLU A 128 -20.65 2.77 -5.84
C GLU A 128 -19.47 3.56 -5.21
N PRO A 129 -19.08 4.73 -5.77
CA PRO A 129 -17.93 5.46 -5.31
C PRO A 129 -18.22 6.33 -4.07
N TYR A 130 -17.32 6.25 -3.08
CA TYR A 130 -17.33 7.09 -1.87
C TYR A 130 -15.92 7.68 -1.66
N PRO A 131 -15.72 9.00 -1.81
CA PRO A 131 -14.48 9.65 -1.41
C PRO A 131 -14.30 9.55 0.12
N LEU A 132 -13.22 8.90 0.57
CA LEU A 132 -12.89 8.77 1.99
C LEU A 132 -11.99 9.92 2.46
N PHE A 133 -11.03 10.30 1.63
CA PHE A 133 -10.05 11.34 1.92
C PHE A 133 -9.68 12.09 0.66
N ALA A 134 -9.46 13.41 0.79
CA ALA A 134 -8.88 14.24 -0.26
C ALA A 134 -7.78 15.11 0.35
N GLY A 135 -6.58 15.02 -0.21
CA GLY A 135 -5.45 15.83 0.21
C GLY A 135 -5.76 17.32 0.03
N PRO A 136 -5.35 18.17 0.99
CA PRO A 136 -5.63 19.62 0.95
C PRO A 136 -4.87 20.35 -0.16
N HIS A 137 -3.92 19.68 -0.82
CA HIS A 137 -3.05 20.27 -1.84
C HIS A 137 -2.65 19.21 -2.87
N PRO A 138 -2.51 19.54 -4.19
CA PRO A 138 -2.07 18.60 -5.23
C PRO A 138 -0.67 18.01 -5.04
N MET A 139 0.14 18.58 -4.14
CA MET A 139 1.44 18.07 -3.73
C MET A 139 1.37 17.49 -2.31
N PHE A 140 0.23 16.93 -1.92
CA PHE A 140 0.09 16.30 -0.60
C PHE A 140 0.98 15.08 -0.49
N GLY A 141 1.12 14.32 -1.57
CA GLY A 141 2.12 13.28 -1.75
C GLY A 141 1.69 11.91 -1.27
N LEU A 142 0.42 11.50 -1.49
CA LEU A 142 -0.04 10.15 -1.19
C LEU A 142 0.88 9.12 -1.85
N SER A 143 1.41 8.16 -1.08
CA SER A 143 2.44 7.25 -1.53
C SER A 143 2.10 5.77 -1.36
N GLY A 144 1.56 5.37 -0.23
CA GLY A 144 1.19 3.98 0.05
C GLY A 144 -0.01 3.88 0.98
N CYS A 145 -0.73 2.75 0.92
CA CYS A 145 -1.80 2.44 1.86
C CYS A 145 -1.86 0.94 2.16
N GLU A 146 -2.24 0.63 3.39
CA GLU A 146 -2.49 -0.71 3.90
C GLU A 146 -3.90 -0.79 4.49
N VAL A 147 -4.45 -2.01 4.53
CA VAL A 147 -5.77 -2.31 5.12
C VAL A 147 -5.55 -3.22 6.31
N CYS A 148 -5.98 -2.77 7.49
CA CYS A 148 -5.86 -3.51 8.74
C CYS A 148 -6.95 -3.08 9.72
N ASP A 149 -7.20 -3.88 10.74
CA ASP A 149 -7.99 -3.52 11.92
C ASP A 149 -7.01 -2.94 12.94
N LEU A 150 -6.78 -1.61 12.89
CA LEU A 150 -5.70 -0.96 13.62
C LEU A 150 -6.03 -0.74 15.11
N ASP A 151 -7.31 -0.59 15.46
CA ASP A 151 -7.76 -0.40 16.84
C ASP A 151 -8.39 -1.65 17.46
N GLY A 152 -8.46 -2.75 16.72
CA GLY A 152 -8.94 -4.04 17.22
C GLY A 152 -10.47 -4.11 17.42
N ASP A 153 -11.24 -3.23 16.77
CA ASP A 153 -12.69 -3.19 16.90
C ASP A 153 -13.44 -4.15 15.97
N GLY A 154 -12.72 -4.76 15.01
CA GLY A 154 -13.22 -5.76 14.07
C GLY A 154 -13.57 -5.19 12.70
N ASP A 155 -13.52 -3.87 12.52
CA ASP A 155 -13.74 -3.20 11.24
C ASP A 155 -12.40 -2.94 10.55
N LEU A 156 -12.37 -2.98 9.21
CA LEU A 156 -11.13 -2.76 8.47
C LEU A 156 -10.90 -1.27 8.21
N ASP A 157 -9.77 -0.80 8.69
CA ASP A 157 -9.27 0.57 8.56
C ASP A 157 -8.37 0.75 7.34
N VAL A 158 -7.98 2.00 7.11
CA VAL A 158 -6.97 2.35 6.10
C VAL A 158 -5.81 3.11 6.75
N LEU A 159 -4.63 2.51 6.74
CA LEU A 159 -3.37 3.15 7.10
C LEU A 159 -2.73 3.69 5.82
N PHE A 160 -2.27 4.95 5.80
CA PHE A 160 -1.64 5.52 4.61
C PHE A 160 -0.51 6.50 4.93
N ALA A 161 0.38 6.70 3.96
CA ALA A 161 1.48 7.65 4.02
C ALA A 161 1.38 8.70 2.90
N ASN A 162 2.02 9.87 3.11
CA ASN A 162 1.98 10.97 2.16
C ASN A 162 3.34 11.66 1.97
N GLY A 163 4.38 10.88 1.77
CA GLY A 163 5.75 11.40 1.61
C GLY A 163 6.27 11.38 0.18
N ASP A 164 5.44 11.11 -0.83
CA ASP A 164 5.86 11.24 -2.22
C ASP A 164 6.17 12.71 -2.54
N ALA A 165 7.41 12.95 -2.95
CA ALA A 165 7.92 14.25 -3.35
C ALA A 165 8.76 14.13 -4.63
N LEU A 166 8.41 13.17 -5.51
CA LEU A 166 9.08 12.96 -6.80
C LEU A 166 8.68 13.98 -7.87
N ASP A 167 7.89 14.97 -7.50
CA ASP A 167 7.44 16.06 -8.35
C ASP A 167 8.54 17.09 -8.67
N GLN A 168 8.13 18.27 -9.16
CA GLN A 168 9.05 19.35 -9.56
C GLN A 168 9.90 19.93 -8.43
N ASP A 169 9.48 19.73 -7.16
CA ASP A 169 10.19 20.18 -5.97
C ASP A 169 10.47 19.00 -5.02
N PRO A 170 11.55 18.23 -5.24
CA PRO A 170 11.84 17.00 -4.50
C PRO A 170 12.41 17.29 -3.10
N HIS A 171 11.63 17.96 -2.26
CA HIS A 171 11.97 18.25 -0.87
C HIS A 171 10.90 17.73 0.07
N PRO A 172 11.27 17.29 1.30
CA PRO A 172 10.28 16.93 2.31
C PRO A 172 9.34 18.10 2.58
N LYS A 173 8.04 17.83 2.64
CA LYS A 173 7.04 18.83 2.98
C LYS A 173 6.69 18.78 4.47
N PRO A 174 6.27 19.89 5.09
CA PRO A 174 6.00 19.91 6.53
C PRO A 174 4.76 19.12 6.95
N TRP A 175 3.96 18.67 5.99
CA TRP A 175 2.77 17.84 6.20
C TRP A 175 2.96 16.37 5.90
N HIS A 176 4.16 15.94 5.48
CA HIS A 176 4.44 14.52 5.28
C HIS A 176 4.33 13.74 6.59
N GLY A 177 3.73 12.57 6.54
CA GLY A 177 3.50 11.75 7.71
C GLY A 177 2.81 10.41 7.41
N ALA A 178 2.42 9.75 8.48
CA ALA A 178 1.55 8.59 8.43
C ALA A 178 0.18 8.96 9.02
N HIS A 179 -0.86 8.40 8.45
CA HIS A 179 -2.25 8.72 8.72
C HIS A 179 -3.08 7.45 8.80
N TRP A 180 -4.17 7.54 9.54
CA TRP A 180 -5.15 6.49 9.72
C TRP A 180 -6.56 7.02 9.40
N LEU A 181 -7.29 6.28 8.58
CA LEU A 181 -8.73 6.44 8.43
C LEU A 181 -9.40 5.32 9.22
N GLU A 182 -9.87 5.68 10.39
CA GLU A 182 -10.62 4.82 11.30
C GLU A 182 -12.01 4.55 10.71
N ASN A 183 -12.36 3.30 10.50
CA ASN A 183 -13.65 2.89 9.97
C ASN A 183 -14.71 2.93 11.07
N ARG A 184 -15.79 3.64 10.83
CA ARG A 184 -16.95 3.77 11.71
C ARG A 184 -18.23 3.38 10.97
N THR A 185 -18.11 2.53 9.97
CA THR A 185 -19.21 2.13 9.10
C THR A 185 -20.07 1.08 9.79
N GLU A 186 -21.37 1.35 9.95
CA GLU A 186 -22.31 0.33 10.41
C GLU A 186 -22.44 -0.78 9.34
N PRO A 187 -22.53 -2.05 9.70
CA PRO A 187 -22.59 -3.16 8.76
C PRO A 187 -23.64 -2.98 7.66
N GLY A 188 -23.19 -3.00 6.40
CA GLY A 188 -23.99 -2.72 5.20
C GLY A 188 -24.46 -1.28 5.07
N GLY A 189 -23.92 -0.38 5.88
CA GLY A 189 -24.23 1.04 5.92
C GLY A 189 -23.52 1.85 4.84
N ARG A 190 -23.62 3.16 4.95
CA ARG A 190 -22.85 4.09 4.14
C ARG A 190 -21.45 4.24 4.77
N PRO A 191 -20.37 4.16 3.97
CA PRO A 191 -19.01 4.34 4.49
C PRO A 191 -18.83 5.62 5.32
N GLN A 192 -18.32 5.47 6.53
CA GLN A 192 -18.01 6.55 7.47
C GLN A 192 -16.62 6.31 8.04
N PHE A 193 -15.71 7.24 7.76
CA PHE A 193 -14.32 7.15 8.21
C PHE A 193 -13.91 8.43 8.94
N THR A 194 -13.12 8.28 10.00
CA THR A 194 -12.54 9.40 10.74
C THR A 194 -11.04 9.46 10.47
N HIS A 195 -10.54 10.63 10.04
CA HIS A 195 -9.13 10.83 9.73
C HIS A 195 -8.33 11.22 10.98
N HIS A 196 -7.20 10.52 11.18
CA HIS A 196 -6.20 10.79 12.23
C HIS A 196 -4.81 10.98 11.58
N GLU A 197 -4.09 12.02 11.98
CA GLU A 197 -2.66 12.17 11.71
C GLU A 197 -1.90 11.45 12.83
N LEU A 198 -1.22 10.33 12.53
CA LEU A 198 -0.48 9.55 13.53
C LEU A 198 0.85 10.19 13.87
N VAL A 199 1.58 10.64 12.85
CA VAL A 199 2.88 11.27 13.02
C VAL A 199 3.21 12.16 11.83
N ARG A 200 3.93 13.26 12.09
CA ARG A 200 4.64 14.01 11.04
C ARG A 200 6.04 13.47 10.88
N PHE A 201 6.30 12.91 9.71
CA PHE A 201 7.58 12.31 9.40
C PHE A 201 8.00 12.68 7.97
N PRO A 202 9.09 13.47 7.79
CA PRO A 202 9.49 13.96 6.48
C PRO A 202 9.75 12.82 5.50
N GLY A 203 9.08 12.87 4.35
CA GLY A 203 9.20 11.86 3.31
C GLY A 203 8.60 10.49 3.66
N ALA A 204 7.66 10.40 4.60
CA ALA A 204 6.97 9.18 4.96
C ALA A 204 6.34 8.52 3.73
N TYR A 205 6.90 7.39 3.27
CA TYR A 205 6.52 6.80 1.99
C TYR A 205 5.67 5.54 2.14
N SER A 206 5.92 4.75 3.16
CA SER A 206 5.15 3.56 3.52
C SER A 206 4.85 3.58 5.01
N ALA A 207 3.66 3.14 5.39
CA ALA A 207 3.23 2.91 6.76
C ALA A 207 2.64 1.49 6.81
N VAL A 208 3.22 0.61 7.62
CA VAL A 208 2.91 -0.83 7.63
C VAL A 208 2.54 -1.25 9.05
N PRO A 209 1.40 -1.94 9.25
CA PRO A 209 0.99 -2.42 10.57
C PRO A 209 1.76 -3.68 10.97
N GLY A 210 1.91 -3.89 12.29
CA GLY A 210 2.46 -5.13 12.86
C GLY A 210 2.65 -5.01 14.37
N ASP A 211 2.47 -6.09 15.10
CA ASP A 211 2.70 -6.17 16.54
C ASP A 211 4.22 -6.29 16.81
N LEU A 212 4.89 -5.16 17.07
CA LEU A 212 6.35 -5.14 17.22
C LEU A 212 6.81 -5.44 18.65
N ASP A 213 6.02 -5.16 19.68
CA ASP A 213 6.43 -5.40 21.05
C ASP A 213 5.81 -6.66 21.68
N GLY A 214 4.88 -7.30 20.97
CA GLY A 214 4.28 -8.56 21.35
C GLY A 214 3.17 -8.41 22.39
N ASP A 215 2.53 -7.23 22.46
CA ASP A 215 1.44 -6.96 23.40
C ASP A 215 0.04 -7.30 22.83
N GLY A 216 -0.03 -7.54 21.51
CA GLY A 216 -1.22 -7.97 20.79
C GLY A 216 -1.94 -6.83 20.07
N ASP A 217 -1.52 -5.58 20.25
CA ASP A 217 -2.03 -4.44 19.53
C ASP A 217 -1.19 -4.19 18.27
N LEU A 218 -1.79 -3.67 17.18
CA LEU A 218 -1.04 -3.33 15.99
C LEU A 218 -0.32 -2.00 16.13
N ASP A 219 0.99 -2.04 16.01
CA ASP A 219 1.88 -0.89 15.86
C ASP A 219 2.01 -0.48 14.39
N VAL A 220 2.76 0.60 14.13
CA VAL A 220 3.00 1.07 12.77
C VAL A 220 4.48 1.33 12.52
N VAL A 221 5.04 0.69 11.49
CA VAL A 221 6.38 1.01 10.96
C VAL A 221 6.24 2.03 9.84
N VAL A 222 7.00 3.14 9.92
CA VAL A 222 6.98 4.18 8.89
C VAL A 222 8.36 4.35 8.28
N THR A 223 8.44 4.22 6.94
CA THR A 223 9.67 4.44 6.19
C THR A 223 9.75 5.86 5.63
N SER A 224 10.96 6.39 5.40
CA SER A 224 11.17 7.67 4.74
C SER A 224 11.97 7.51 3.46
N MET A 225 11.38 7.91 2.34
CA MET A 225 12.04 7.94 1.03
C MET A 225 12.90 9.19 0.86
N LEU A 226 12.45 10.34 1.36
CA LEU A 226 13.10 11.63 1.14
C LEU A 226 13.17 12.42 2.45
N ASN A 227 14.40 12.65 2.93
CA ASN A 227 14.66 13.47 4.11
C ASN A 227 15.93 14.31 3.88
N ARG A 228 16.29 15.12 4.86
CA ARG A 228 17.54 15.88 4.85
C ARG A 228 18.69 14.98 5.26
N TRP A 229 19.10 14.10 4.34
CA TRP A 229 20.14 13.11 4.56
C TRP A 229 21.54 13.69 4.80
N ASP A 230 21.71 15.00 4.62
CA ASP A 230 22.89 15.77 5.04
C ASP A 230 22.98 15.95 6.56
N GLN A 231 21.92 15.64 7.29
CA GLN A 231 21.86 15.68 8.75
C GLN A 231 21.91 14.27 9.34
N PRO A 232 22.90 13.98 10.23
CA PRO A 232 23.19 12.61 10.66
C PRO A 232 22.15 11.97 11.59
N ASP A 233 21.25 12.76 12.15
CA ASP A 233 20.19 12.34 13.08
C ASP A 233 18.83 12.10 12.40
N ARG A 234 18.75 12.20 11.06
CA ARG A 234 17.52 12.01 10.31
C ARG A 234 17.20 10.53 10.17
N GLN A 235 16.07 10.16 10.76
CA GLN A 235 15.58 8.79 10.69
C GLN A 235 15.12 8.43 9.28
N SER A 236 15.43 7.21 8.84
CA SER A 236 14.87 6.58 7.64
C SER A 236 13.75 5.60 7.98
N LEU A 237 13.69 5.18 9.24
CA LEU A 237 12.74 4.23 9.77
C LEU A 237 12.38 4.62 11.20
N ILE A 238 11.09 4.67 11.48
CA ILE A 238 10.56 4.84 12.84
C ILE A 238 9.50 3.78 13.11
N TRP A 239 9.29 3.49 14.38
CA TRP A 239 8.22 2.69 14.91
C TRP A 239 7.27 3.57 15.72
N LEU A 240 5.98 3.43 15.49
CA LEU A 240 4.92 4.05 16.28
C LEU A 240 4.30 2.96 17.15
N GLU A 241 4.64 2.96 18.44
CA GLU A 241 4.04 2.07 19.44
C GLU A 241 2.58 2.46 19.66
N ASN A 242 1.66 1.51 19.53
CA ASN A 242 0.28 1.68 19.87
C ASN A 242 0.11 1.57 21.41
N ALA A 243 0.06 2.69 22.09
CA ALA A 243 -0.10 2.73 23.53
C ALA A 243 -1.57 2.57 23.99
N GLY A 244 -2.44 2.09 23.10
CA GLY A 244 -3.88 1.91 23.30
C GLY A 244 -4.69 3.19 23.08
N VAL A 245 -5.99 3.02 22.87
CA VAL A 245 -6.97 4.13 22.66
C VAL A 245 -6.58 5.09 21.53
N GLY A 246 -5.92 4.59 20.47
CA GLY A 246 -5.49 5.40 19.33
C GLY A 246 -4.34 6.37 19.62
N ALA A 247 -3.60 6.15 20.71
CA ALA A 247 -2.42 6.94 21.06
C ALA A 247 -1.16 6.25 20.54
N PHE A 248 -0.48 6.86 19.58
CA PHE A 248 0.76 6.34 19.01
C PHE A 248 1.99 7.11 19.50
N VAL A 249 3.00 6.39 19.99
CA VAL A 249 4.25 6.95 20.51
C VAL A 249 5.39 6.67 19.52
N PRO A 250 6.03 7.70 18.93
CA PRO A 250 7.09 7.48 17.96
C PRO A 250 8.43 7.12 18.61
N HIS A 251 9.04 6.02 18.13
CA HIS A 251 10.37 5.56 18.48
C HIS A 251 11.29 5.57 17.28
N PRO A 252 12.51 6.13 17.38
CA PRO A 252 13.50 6.05 16.33
C PRO A 252 14.02 4.61 16.20
N VAL A 253 14.09 4.09 14.98
CA VAL A 253 14.64 2.76 14.70
C VAL A 253 16.01 2.87 14.05
N ASP A 254 16.11 3.57 12.90
CA ASP A 254 17.39 3.68 12.20
C ASP A 254 17.48 4.95 11.33
N THR A 255 18.70 5.35 11.05
CA THR A 255 19.04 6.44 10.13
C THR A 255 19.55 5.95 8.77
N ALA A 256 19.78 4.63 8.63
CA ALA A 256 20.34 4.01 7.43
C ALA A 256 19.77 2.59 7.21
N PRO A 257 19.59 2.16 5.95
CA PRO A 257 19.85 2.93 4.75
C PRO A 257 18.82 4.06 4.54
N ALA A 258 19.22 5.11 3.86
CA ALA A 258 18.33 6.19 3.46
C ALA A 258 17.37 5.76 2.32
N SER A 259 16.32 6.54 2.08
CA SER A 259 15.40 6.39 0.95
C SER A 259 14.65 5.05 0.91
N LEU A 260 14.08 4.66 2.04
CA LEU A 260 13.22 3.49 2.15
C LEU A 260 11.82 3.81 1.58
N VAL A 261 11.28 2.90 0.76
CA VAL A 261 9.98 3.10 0.06
C VAL A 261 8.96 2.02 0.36
N CYS A 262 9.36 0.90 0.94
CA CYS A 262 8.47 -0.16 1.37
C CYS A 262 9.02 -0.83 2.63
N ALA A 263 8.14 -1.41 3.40
CA ALA A 263 8.47 -2.27 4.52
C ALA A 263 7.47 -3.43 4.60
N GLU A 264 7.87 -4.46 5.34
CA GLU A 264 7.05 -5.59 5.77
C GLU A 264 7.39 -5.88 7.22
N VAL A 265 6.40 -6.32 7.97
CA VAL A 265 6.53 -6.71 9.37
C VAL A 265 6.03 -8.14 9.52
N ASP A 266 6.91 -9.07 9.91
CA ASP A 266 6.56 -10.48 10.10
C ASP A 266 7.63 -11.17 10.96
N ASP A 267 7.33 -12.37 11.48
CA ASP A 267 8.30 -13.25 12.13
C ASP A 267 9.19 -13.94 11.08
N LEU A 268 10.28 -13.27 10.70
CA LEU A 268 11.16 -13.70 9.61
C LEU A 268 12.07 -14.90 9.95
N ASP A 269 12.33 -15.16 11.23
CA ASP A 269 13.24 -16.23 11.68
C ASP A 269 12.56 -17.33 12.50
N GLY A 270 11.24 -17.23 12.73
CA GLY A 270 10.42 -18.22 13.41
C GLY A 270 10.58 -18.21 14.94
N ASP A 271 11.05 -17.10 15.52
CA ASP A 271 11.28 -16.99 16.96
C ASP A 271 10.04 -16.46 17.73
N GLY A 272 8.95 -16.16 17.01
CA GLY A 272 7.69 -15.67 17.55
C GLY A 272 7.66 -14.15 17.78
N ARG A 273 8.64 -13.41 17.26
CA ARG A 273 8.70 -11.95 17.34
C ARG A 273 8.74 -11.33 15.96
N ALA A 274 8.05 -10.21 15.81
CA ALA A 274 8.06 -9.48 14.57
C ALA A 274 9.45 -8.87 14.27
N ALA A 275 9.86 -8.97 13.02
CA ALA A 275 11.00 -8.29 12.46
C ALA A 275 10.54 -7.33 11.36
N VAL A 276 11.33 -6.32 11.05
CA VAL A 276 11.06 -5.36 9.97
C VAL A 276 11.99 -5.63 8.80
N LEU A 277 11.42 -5.84 7.62
CA LEU A 277 12.13 -5.89 6.36
C LEU A 277 11.81 -4.63 5.56
N ALA A 278 12.80 -3.94 4.99
CA ALA A 278 12.52 -2.76 4.18
C ALA A 278 13.32 -2.73 2.88
N GLY A 279 12.76 -2.06 1.87
CA GLY A 279 13.37 -1.83 0.58
C GLY A 279 13.55 -0.35 0.27
N GLY A 280 14.67 0.00 -0.40
CA GLY A 280 14.99 1.38 -0.74
C GLY A 280 14.96 1.66 -2.24
N LEU A 281 14.57 2.87 -2.62
CA LEU A 281 14.64 3.40 -3.97
C LEU A 281 15.57 4.62 -3.99
N HIS A 282 16.74 4.46 -4.61
CA HIS A 282 17.71 5.55 -4.74
C HIS A 282 17.66 6.13 -6.15
N LEU A 283 17.15 7.34 -6.27
CA LEU A 283 17.05 8.07 -7.53
C LEU A 283 18.25 9.00 -7.78
N MET A 284 19.06 9.25 -6.75
CA MET A 284 20.26 10.11 -6.82
C MET A 284 21.54 9.27 -6.69
N PRO A 285 22.65 9.65 -7.36
CA PRO A 285 23.94 8.97 -7.21
C PRO A 285 24.45 9.00 -5.75
N PRO A 286 25.12 7.92 -5.30
CA PRO A 286 25.53 6.72 -6.04
C PRO A 286 24.47 5.60 -6.02
N VAL A 287 23.67 5.50 -7.05
CA VAL A 287 22.55 4.53 -7.16
C VAL A 287 23.02 3.06 -7.07
N HIS A 288 24.28 2.77 -7.40
CA HIS A 288 24.83 1.40 -7.40
C HIS A 288 25.29 0.90 -6.01
N ALA A 289 25.38 1.79 -5.03
CA ALA A 289 25.90 1.42 -3.70
C ALA A 289 24.82 0.88 -2.73
N LEU A 290 23.56 0.85 -3.14
CA LEU A 290 22.44 0.91 -2.20
C LEU A 290 21.37 -0.18 -2.39
N GLY A 291 21.58 -1.14 -3.29
CA GLY A 291 20.69 -2.28 -3.51
C GLY A 291 20.76 -3.30 -2.36
N ARG A 292 20.43 -2.88 -1.14
CA ARG A 292 20.31 -3.77 0.02
C ARG A 292 18.85 -3.80 0.47
N VAL A 293 18.43 -4.97 0.90
CA VAL A 293 17.19 -5.18 1.62
C VAL A 293 17.60 -5.40 3.08
N PRO A 294 17.57 -4.37 3.92
CA PRO A 294 17.87 -4.50 5.35
C PRO A 294 16.73 -5.17 6.08
N ALA A 295 17.08 -5.90 7.14
CA ALA A 295 16.14 -6.45 8.10
C ALA A 295 16.57 -6.07 9.52
N TRP A 296 15.61 -5.69 10.36
CA TRP A 296 15.79 -5.38 11.76
C TRP A 296 15.09 -6.43 12.59
N PHE A 297 15.84 -7.16 13.41
CA PHE A 297 15.34 -8.18 14.31
C PHE A 297 15.29 -7.63 15.73
N GLN A 298 14.25 -7.95 16.46
CA GLN A 298 14.19 -7.66 17.88
C GLN A 298 15.25 -8.47 18.63
N ARG A 299 15.92 -7.82 19.56
CA ARG A 299 16.84 -8.54 20.46
C ARG A 299 16.03 -9.17 21.58
N ALA A 300 16.32 -10.46 21.89
CA ALA A 300 15.78 -11.07 23.10
C ALA A 300 16.11 -10.16 24.30
N PRO A 301 15.16 -9.93 25.24
CA PRO A 301 15.46 -9.21 26.46
C PRO A 301 16.67 -9.87 27.10
N SER A 302 17.73 -9.10 27.36
CA SER A 302 18.88 -9.59 28.10
C SER A 302 18.38 -10.04 29.46
N GLY A 303 18.37 -11.37 29.70
CA GLY A 303 17.98 -11.93 30.98
C GLY A 303 18.70 -11.22 32.14
N PRO A 304 18.17 -11.22 33.36
CA PRO A 304 18.77 -10.54 34.48
C PRO A 304 20.21 -11.04 34.66
N ARG A 305 21.15 -10.07 34.69
CA ARG A 305 22.56 -10.32 35.01
C ARG A 305 22.72 -10.71 36.46
#